data_2e929eeb383c1faa68b15d9b9091c59d
#
_entry.id   2e929eeb383c1faa68b15d9b9091c59d
#
_cell.length_a   1.000
_cell.length_b   1.000
_cell.length_c   1.000
_cell.angle_alpha   90.00
_cell.angle_beta   90.00
_cell.angle_gamma   90.00
#
_symmetry.space_group_name_H-M   'P 1'
#
loop_
_entity.id
_entity.type
_entity.pdbx_description
1 polymer ?
#
loop_
_entity_poly.entity_id
_entity_poly.type
_entity_poly.pdbx_seq_one_letter_code
_entity_poly.pdbx_strand_id
1 'polypeptide(L)'
;TTARAKVTGPVPIVPGASMYAEGEFDVEDAGRRILAVGGEYTMPNRGKAYFRHEFVSSITGPYGLNAKERQNTSVFGVDTEYKRDGRLFSEYRVRDALSGGDTEAAIGLRNTWTVAEGLKLGTSVERVHSIAGTGQNENTALAFGVEYTANPLWKGSTRLELRDAATSESLLHTVGFASKLAPDW
;
A
#
# COMPACT_ATOMS: atom_id res chain seq x y z
N THR A 1 -7.63 -0.50 20.77
CA THR A 1 -6.84 0.75 20.63
C THR A 1 -5.41 0.39 20.28
N THR A 2 -4.88 0.89 19.15
CA THR A 2 -3.51 0.58 18.70
C THR A 2 -2.58 1.77 18.92
N ALA A 3 -1.34 1.49 19.32
CA ALA A 3 -0.23 2.42 19.38
C ALA A 3 0.79 2.05 18.31
N ARG A 4 1.24 3.04 17.52
CA ARG A 4 2.21 2.86 16.44
C ARG A 4 3.41 3.78 16.63
N ALA A 5 4.59 3.23 16.44
CA ALA A 5 5.85 3.96 16.44
C ALA A 5 6.67 3.60 15.21
N LYS A 6 7.28 4.59 14.59
CA LYS A 6 8.20 4.41 13.45
C LYS A 6 9.46 5.23 13.65
N VAL A 7 10.60 4.59 13.50
CA VAL A 7 11.91 5.23 13.49
C VAL A 7 12.49 5.09 12.09
N THR A 8 12.98 6.18 11.52
CA THR A 8 13.58 6.22 10.19
C THR A 8 14.93 6.93 10.27
N GLY A 9 15.92 6.42 9.56
CA GLY A 9 17.24 7.04 9.47
C GLY A 9 17.92 6.79 8.13
N PRO A 10 18.81 7.69 7.69
CA PRO A 10 19.61 7.48 6.50
C PRO A 10 20.63 6.36 6.73
N VAL A 11 21.02 5.67 5.66
CA VAL A 11 22.12 4.71 5.66
C VAL A 11 23.42 5.47 5.36
N PRO A 12 24.35 5.62 6.33
CA PRO A 12 25.51 6.50 6.17
C PRO A 12 26.44 6.14 5.00
N ILE A 13 26.48 4.85 4.65
CA ILE A 13 27.40 4.30 3.64
C ILE A 13 26.82 4.39 2.22
N VAL A 14 25.51 4.57 2.07
CA VAL A 14 24.81 4.57 0.78
C VAL A 14 23.99 5.84 0.62
N PRO A 15 24.50 6.85 -0.08
CA PRO A 15 23.74 8.07 -0.35
C PRO A 15 22.41 7.76 -1.04
N GLY A 16 21.32 8.35 -0.59
CA GLY A 16 19.98 8.10 -1.12
C GLY A 16 19.27 6.88 -0.54
N ALA A 17 19.92 6.13 0.36
CA ALA A 17 19.30 5.04 1.07
C ALA A 17 18.84 5.45 2.47
N SER A 18 17.69 4.95 2.87
CA SER A 18 17.17 5.06 4.24
C SER A 18 16.63 3.72 4.72
N MET A 19 16.66 3.53 6.03
CA MET A 19 16.07 2.37 6.70
C MET A 19 15.07 2.82 7.75
N TYR A 20 14.10 1.98 8.03
CA TYR A 20 13.15 2.20 9.11
C TYR A 20 12.82 0.91 9.86
N ALA A 21 12.43 1.10 11.11
CA ALA A 21 11.76 0.09 11.90
C ALA A 21 10.43 0.67 12.40
N GLU A 22 9.40 -0.15 12.39
CA GLU A 22 8.06 0.22 12.76
C GLU A 22 7.45 -0.85 13.65
N GLY A 23 6.78 -0.42 14.71
CA GLY A 23 6.05 -1.29 15.62
C GLY A 23 4.63 -0.78 15.81
N GLU A 24 3.66 -1.68 15.75
CA GLU A 24 2.27 -1.42 16.10
C GLU A 24 1.83 -2.47 17.12
N PHE A 25 1.22 -2.00 18.19
CA PHE A 25 0.79 -2.83 19.31
C PHE A 25 -0.64 -2.51 19.66
N ASP A 26 -1.46 -3.54 19.87
CA ASP A 26 -2.76 -3.35 20.45
C ASP A 26 -2.63 -3.17 21.98
N VAL A 27 -3.22 -2.10 22.49
CA VAL A 27 -3.12 -1.75 23.92
C VAL A 27 -3.95 -2.70 24.80
N GLU A 28 -4.98 -3.31 24.23
CA GLU A 28 -5.90 -4.21 24.92
C GLU A 28 -5.49 -5.68 24.78
N ASP A 29 -4.83 -6.04 23.70
CA ASP A 29 -4.39 -7.42 23.42
C ASP A 29 -2.90 -7.46 23.05
N ALA A 30 -2.05 -7.72 24.04
CA ALA A 30 -0.61 -7.81 23.84
C ALA A 30 -0.16 -8.91 22.83
N GLY A 31 -1.05 -9.84 22.48
CA GLY A 31 -0.81 -10.84 21.44
C GLY A 31 -0.88 -10.26 20.02
N ARG A 32 -1.51 -9.10 19.85
CA ARG A 32 -1.67 -8.43 18.56
C ARG A 32 -0.58 -7.38 18.39
N ARG A 33 0.43 -7.74 17.65
CA ARG A 33 1.54 -6.83 17.34
C ARG A 33 2.01 -7.04 15.91
N ILE A 34 2.36 -5.93 15.28
CA ILE A 34 3.04 -5.90 13.99
C ILE A 34 4.41 -5.29 14.24
N LEU A 35 5.45 -5.96 13.80
CA LEU A 35 6.80 -5.42 13.77
C LEU A 35 7.26 -5.45 12.31
N ALA A 36 7.70 -4.31 11.78
CA ALA A 36 8.18 -4.23 10.42
C ALA A 36 9.55 -3.56 10.37
N VAL A 37 10.40 -4.05 9.49
CA VAL A 37 11.65 -3.41 9.12
C VAL A 37 11.68 -3.22 7.61
N GLY A 38 12.27 -2.14 7.16
CA GLY A 38 12.36 -1.89 5.73
C GLY A 38 13.41 -0.86 5.39
N GLY A 39 13.63 -0.72 4.11
CA GLY A 39 14.52 0.27 3.57
C GLY A 39 14.08 0.71 2.19
N GLU A 40 14.55 1.86 1.80
CA GLU A 40 14.32 2.42 0.48
C GLU A 40 15.60 3.05 -0.05
N TYR A 41 15.77 2.97 -1.36
CA TYR A 41 16.85 3.60 -2.08
C TYR A 41 16.27 4.44 -3.21
N THR A 42 16.56 5.73 -3.19
CA THR A 42 16.18 6.66 -4.25
C THR A 42 17.21 6.62 -5.35
N MET A 43 16.82 6.18 -6.52
CA MET A 43 17.68 6.11 -7.69
C MET A 43 17.78 7.48 -8.39
N PRO A 44 18.91 7.79 -9.07
CA PRO A 44 19.08 9.07 -9.76
C PRO A 44 18.05 9.38 -10.85
N ASN A 45 17.44 8.35 -11.43
CA ASN A 45 16.44 8.43 -12.50
C ASN A 45 14.99 8.59 -12.01
N ARG A 46 14.79 9.15 -10.83
CA ARG A 46 13.47 9.30 -10.17
C ARG A 46 12.77 7.98 -9.83
N GLY A 47 13.52 6.89 -9.84
CA GLY A 47 13.07 5.60 -9.39
C GLY A 47 13.33 5.42 -7.90
N LYS A 48 12.64 4.46 -7.31
CA LYS A 48 12.80 4.05 -5.93
C LYS A 48 12.75 2.53 -5.86
N ALA A 49 13.78 1.94 -5.28
CA ALA A 49 13.75 0.56 -4.86
C ALA A 49 13.41 0.51 -3.37
N TYR A 50 12.60 -0.42 -2.96
CA TYR A 50 12.23 -0.56 -1.55
C TYR A 50 12.10 -2.02 -1.16
N PHE A 51 12.28 -2.23 0.13
CA PHE A 51 12.12 -3.51 0.79
C PHE A 51 11.37 -3.30 2.10
N ARG A 52 10.46 -4.20 2.42
CA ARG A 52 9.76 -4.27 3.70
C ARG A 52 9.65 -5.72 4.13
N HIS A 53 10.01 -6.00 5.36
CA HIS A 53 9.73 -7.27 6.00
C HIS A 53 8.85 -7.03 7.22
N GLU A 54 7.75 -7.75 7.30
CA GLU A 54 6.73 -7.59 8.31
C GLU A 54 6.54 -8.89 9.08
N PHE A 55 6.71 -8.81 10.38
CA PHE A 55 6.45 -9.89 11.33
C PHE A 55 5.09 -9.64 11.97
N VAL A 56 4.14 -10.52 11.72
CA VAL A 56 2.77 -10.36 12.22
C VAL A 56 2.43 -11.48 13.18
N SER A 57 2.02 -11.13 14.39
CA SER A 57 1.63 -12.12 15.39
C SER A 57 0.16 -12.50 15.32
N SER A 58 -0.72 -11.59 14.87
CA SER A 58 -2.11 -11.88 14.51
C SER A 58 -2.62 -10.76 13.60
N ILE A 59 -3.34 -11.11 12.55
CA ILE A 59 -3.95 -10.12 11.66
C ILE A 59 -5.45 -10.09 11.92
N THR A 60 -5.91 -9.02 12.51
CA THR A 60 -7.27 -8.54 12.36
C THR A 60 -7.22 -7.28 11.50
N GLY A 61 -7.06 -7.46 10.21
CA GLY A 61 -7.14 -6.38 9.23
C GLY A 61 -8.39 -6.53 8.37
N PRO A 62 -8.77 -5.50 7.62
CA PRO A 62 -9.95 -5.52 6.74
C PRO A 62 -9.89 -6.59 5.64
N TYR A 63 -8.82 -7.33 5.52
CA TYR A 63 -8.61 -8.36 4.50
C TYR A 63 -8.77 -9.81 5.01
N GLY A 64 -9.33 -10.01 6.22
CA GLY A 64 -9.88 -11.32 6.64
C GLY A 64 -8.93 -12.51 6.60
N LEU A 65 -7.65 -12.31 6.75
CA LEU A 65 -6.71 -13.40 6.93
C LEU A 65 -6.90 -13.98 8.34
N ASN A 66 -6.95 -15.30 8.43
CA ASN A 66 -7.25 -16.03 9.66
C ASN A 66 -6.44 -15.50 10.85
N ALA A 67 -7.15 -15.05 11.89
CA ALA A 67 -6.56 -14.45 13.10
C ALA A 67 -5.64 -15.39 13.90
N LYS A 68 -5.49 -16.63 13.48
CA LYS A 68 -4.71 -17.68 14.16
C LYS A 68 -3.36 -17.99 13.51
N GLU A 69 -3.09 -17.45 12.33
CA GLU A 69 -1.86 -17.77 11.60
C GLU A 69 -0.88 -16.59 11.67
N ARG A 70 0.33 -16.85 12.15
CA ARG A 70 1.44 -15.90 12.08
C ARG A 70 1.96 -15.89 10.64
N GLN A 71 1.91 -14.75 9.99
CA GLN A 71 2.46 -14.59 8.64
C GLN A 71 3.60 -13.59 8.65
N ASN A 72 4.76 -14.02 8.19
CA ASN A 72 5.83 -13.11 7.83
C ASN A 72 5.63 -12.72 6.36
N THR A 73 5.71 -11.46 6.06
CA THR A 73 5.57 -10.97 4.68
C THR A 73 6.81 -10.16 4.32
N SER A 74 7.48 -10.57 3.26
CA SER A 74 8.56 -9.79 2.66
C SER A 74 8.07 -9.19 1.35
N VAL A 75 8.27 -7.90 1.18
CA VAL A 75 7.96 -7.17 -0.05
C VAL A 75 9.23 -6.55 -0.58
N PHE A 76 9.51 -6.79 -1.85
CA PHE A 76 10.58 -6.15 -2.60
C PHE A 76 9.92 -5.42 -3.78
N GLY A 77 10.20 -4.16 -3.95
CA GLY A 77 9.55 -3.40 -5.00
C GLY A 77 10.45 -2.37 -5.64
N VAL A 78 10.07 -2.03 -6.85
CA VAL A 78 10.62 -0.91 -7.60
C VAL A 78 9.46 -0.05 -8.06
N ASP A 79 9.58 1.24 -7.84
CA ASP A 79 8.64 2.26 -8.27
C ASP A 79 9.42 3.29 -9.07
N THR A 80 8.98 3.60 -10.28
CA THR A 80 9.63 4.58 -11.14
C THR A 80 8.62 5.55 -11.74
N GLU A 81 9.01 6.79 -11.84
CA GLU A 81 8.24 7.84 -12.50
C GLU A 81 8.55 7.81 -14.00
N TYR A 82 7.59 7.42 -14.83
CA TYR A 82 7.76 7.38 -16.28
C TYR A 82 7.33 8.69 -16.96
N LYS A 83 6.51 9.50 -16.28
CA LYS A 83 6.19 10.88 -16.64
C LYS A 83 5.77 11.65 -15.38
N ARG A 84 5.60 12.98 -15.48
CA ARG A 84 5.36 13.89 -14.36
C ARG A 84 4.33 13.43 -13.33
N ASP A 85 3.24 12.80 -13.75
CA ASP A 85 2.14 12.36 -12.88
C ASP A 85 1.83 10.86 -13.09
N GLY A 86 2.78 10.11 -13.65
CA GLY A 86 2.62 8.69 -13.92
C GLY A 86 3.72 7.86 -13.29
N ARG A 87 3.33 6.79 -12.59
CA ARG A 87 4.21 5.85 -11.89
C ARG A 87 3.95 4.44 -12.35
N LEU A 88 5.02 3.72 -12.58
CA LEU A 88 5.05 2.29 -12.81
C LEU A 88 5.68 1.63 -11.60
N PHE A 89 5.04 0.62 -11.04
CA PHE A 89 5.61 -0.17 -9.95
C PHE A 89 5.60 -1.66 -10.27
N SER A 90 6.56 -2.36 -9.70
CA SER A 90 6.61 -3.81 -9.69
C SER A 90 6.99 -4.27 -8.30
N GLU A 91 6.24 -5.19 -7.74
CA GLU A 91 6.46 -5.74 -6.41
C GLU A 91 6.54 -7.25 -6.47
N TYR A 92 7.40 -7.80 -5.65
CA TYR A 92 7.52 -9.21 -5.36
C TYR A 92 7.18 -9.40 -3.88
N ARG A 93 6.14 -10.16 -3.61
CA ARG A 93 5.62 -10.41 -2.26
C ARG A 93 5.81 -11.88 -1.92
N VAL A 94 6.52 -12.14 -0.85
CA VAL A 94 6.70 -13.50 -0.30
C VAL A 94 5.99 -13.55 1.03
N ARG A 95 4.99 -14.42 1.12
CA ARG A 95 4.28 -14.71 2.36
C ARG A 95 4.66 -16.09 2.84
N ASP A 96 5.20 -16.15 4.03
CA ASP A 96 5.52 -17.40 4.72
C ASP A 96 4.41 -17.68 5.72
N ALA A 97 3.43 -18.48 5.32
CA ALA A 97 2.41 -19.01 6.22
C ALA A 97 2.90 -20.31 6.81
N LEU A 98 2.50 -20.63 8.04
CA LEU A 98 2.86 -21.90 8.72
C LEU A 98 2.42 -23.16 7.96
N SER A 99 1.55 -23.04 6.97
CA SER A 99 1.01 -24.12 6.14
C SER A 99 1.58 -24.19 4.71
N GLY A 100 2.44 -23.24 4.32
CA GLY A 100 3.05 -23.17 2.99
C GLY A 100 3.41 -21.72 2.65
N GLY A 101 4.49 -21.52 1.94
CA GLY A 101 4.93 -20.22 1.45
C GLY A 101 4.18 -19.83 0.18
N ASP A 102 3.50 -18.70 0.18
CA ASP A 102 2.89 -18.12 -1.01
C ASP A 102 3.79 -17.02 -1.56
N THR A 103 4.10 -17.11 -2.85
CA THR A 103 4.89 -16.10 -3.55
C THR A 103 4.07 -15.46 -4.65
N GLU A 104 3.97 -14.15 -4.62
CA GLU A 104 3.20 -13.35 -5.57
C GLU A 104 4.09 -12.30 -6.22
N ALA A 105 3.89 -12.06 -7.51
CA ALA A 105 4.39 -10.87 -8.18
C ALA A 105 3.24 -9.92 -8.48
N ALA A 106 3.43 -8.66 -8.20
CA ALA A 106 2.51 -7.59 -8.55
C ALA A 106 3.18 -6.62 -9.51
N ILE A 107 2.45 -6.22 -10.54
CA ILE A 107 2.85 -5.13 -11.43
C ILE A 107 1.69 -4.15 -11.52
N GLY A 108 1.98 -2.86 -11.51
CA GLY A 108 0.93 -1.87 -11.58
C GLY A 108 1.39 -0.55 -12.18
N LEU A 109 0.41 0.15 -12.72
CA LEU A 109 0.53 1.46 -13.30
C LEU A 109 -0.42 2.41 -12.57
N ARG A 110 0.08 3.56 -12.16
CA ARG A 110 -0.71 4.61 -11.51
C ARG A 110 -0.49 5.94 -12.22
N ASN A 111 -1.58 6.59 -12.56
CA ASN A 111 -1.56 7.93 -13.11
C ASN A 111 -2.40 8.88 -12.25
N THR A 112 -1.94 10.11 -12.15
CA THR A 112 -2.70 11.21 -11.56
C THR A 112 -2.60 12.39 -12.50
N TRP A 113 -3.73 12.98 -12.87
CA TRP A 113 -3.80 14.16 -13.71
C TRP A 113 -4.41 15.31 -12.94
N THR A 114 -3.74 16.45 -12.93
CA THR A 114 -4.32 17.70 -12.49
C THR A 114 -5.09 18.30 -13.67
N VAL A 115 -6.41 18.23 -13.62
CA VAL A 115 -7.30 18.69 -14.71
C VAL A 115 -7.59 20.17 -14.58
N ALA A 116 -7.76 20.64 -13.35
CA ALA A 116 -7.93 22.04 -13.01
C ALA A 116 -7.33 22.30 -11.62
N GLU A 117 -7.29 23.55 -11.21
CA GLU A 117 -6.83 23.90 -9.87
C GLU A 117 -7.67 23.14 -8.82
N GLY A 118 -6.99 22.39 -7.97
CA GLY A 118 -7.61 21.54 -6.94
C GLY A 118 -8.43 20.35 -7.44
N LEU A 119 -8.52 20.09 -8.75
CA LEU A 119 -9.19 18.93 -9.30
C LEU A 119 -8.19 17.93 -9.87
N LYS A 120 -8.13 16.75 -9.28
CA LYS A 120 -7.27 15.65 -9.72
C LYS A 120 -8.10 14.44 -10.12
N LEU A 121 -7.69 13.81 -11.21
CA LEU A 121 -8.18 12.50 -11.63
C LEU A 121 -7.07 11.49 -11.41
N GLY A 122 -7.41 10.35 -10.83
CA GLY A 122 -6.50 9.23 -10.62
C GLY A 122 -6.99 7.97 -11.30
N THR A 123 -6.09 7.24 -11.93
CA THR A 123 -6.34 5.87 -12.39
C THR A 123 -5.22 4.96 -11.93
N SER A 124 -5.56 3.73 -11.62
CA SER A 124 -4.55 2.70 -11.41
C SER A 124 -5.02 1.36 -11.95
N VAL A 125 -4.08 0.60 -12.48
CA VAL A 125 -4.26 -0.80 -12.81
C VAL A 125 -3.17 -1.57 -12.06
N GLU A 126 -3.54 -2.67 -11.45
CA GLU A 126 -2.64 -3.59 -10.76
C GLU A 126 -3.01 -5.01 -11.16
N ARG A 127 -2.01 -5.81 -11.47
CA ARG A 127 -2.16 -7.25 -11.65
C ARG A 127 -1.24 -7.97 -10.69
N VAL A 128 -1.82 -8.88 -9.94
CA VAL A 128 -1.11 -9.80 -9.05
C VAL A 128 -1.18 -11.19 -9.66
N HIS A 129 -0.05 -11.87 -9.69
CA HIS A 129 0.08 -13.23 -10.18
C HIS A 129 0.77 -14.11 -9.12
N SER A 130 0.17 -15.24 -8.81
CA SER A 130 0.78 -16.23 -7.92
C SER A 130 1.88 -16.98 -8.66
N ILE A 131 3.11 -16.97 -8.11
CA ILE A 131 4.26 -17.66 -8.69
C ILE A 131 4.44 -19.04 -8.05
N ALA A 132 4.19 -19.14 -6.74
CA ALA A 132 4.29 -20.39 -5.99
C ALA A 132 3.41 -20.35 -4.75
N GLY A 133 2.96 -21.52 -4.29
CA GLY A 133 2.12 -21.66 -3.11
C GLY A 133 0.84 -22.44 -3.39
N THR A 134 0.01 -22.58 -2.35
CA THR A 134 -1.28 -23.28 -2.41
C THR A 134 -2.44 -22.37 -2.84
N GLY A 135 -2.25 -21.05 -2.77
CA GLY A 135 -3.24 -20.06 -3.16
C GLY A 135 -3.08 -19.65 -4.63
N GLN A 136 -4.12 -19.85 -5.44
CA GLN A 136 -4.19 -19.22 -6.76
C GLN A 136 -4.69 -17.79 -6.61
N ASN A 137 -3.81 -16.86 -6.22
CA ASN A 137 -4.13 -15.46 -6.07
C ASN A 137 -3.84 -14.70 -7.37
N GLU A 138 -4.59 -15.01 -8.42
CA GLU A 138 -4.62 -14.15 -9.59
C GLU A 138 -5.67 -13.05 -9.36
N ASN A 139 -5.24 -11.80 -9.43
CA ASN A 139 -6.11 -10.67 -9.20
C ASN A 139 -5.72 -9.52 -10.13
N THR A 140 -6.72 -8.95 -10.78
CA THR A 140 -6.58 -7.71 -11.53
C THR A 140 -7.46 -6.65 -10.88
N ALA A 141 -6.88 -5.54 -10.51
CA ALA A 141 -7.59 -4.40 -9.94
C ALA A 141 -7.49 -3.20 -10.88
N LEU A 142 -8.62 -2.58 -11.16
CA LEU A 142 -8.73 -1.32 -11.88
C LEU A 142 -9.38 -0.29 -10.97
N ALA A 143 -8.74 0.86 -10.76
CA ALA A 143 -9.33 1.91 -9.95
C ALA A 143 -9.35 3.24 -10.71
N PHE A 144 -10.41 3.99 -10.47
CA PHE A 144 -10.63 5.35 -10.93
C PHE A 144 -11.01 6.23 -9.75
N GLY A 145 -10.40 7.40 -9.65
CA GLY A 145 -10.65 8.34 -8.55
C GLY A 145 -10.72 9.77 -9.01
N VAL A 146 -11.49 10.56 -8.28
CA VAL A 146 -11.59 12.01 -8.42
C VAL A 146 -11.35 12.64 -7.06
N GLU A 147 -10.50 13.65 -6.99
CA GLU A 147 -10.24 14.42 -5.78
C GLU A 147 -10.41 15.90 -6.09
N TYR A 148 -11.14 16.59 -5.23
CA TYR A 148 -11.35 18.04 -5.30
C TYR A 148 -10.91 18.71 -4.00
N THR A 149 -9.98 19.67 -4.12
CA THR A 149 -9.36 20.37 -2.98
C THR A 149 -9.25 21.89 -3.16
N ALA A 150 -9.83 22.47 -4.23
CA ALA A 150 -9.74 23.90 -4.50
C ALA A 150 -10.51 24.77 -3.49
N ASN A 151 -11.55 24.23 -2.87
CA ASN A 151 -12.34 25.01 -1.92
C ASN A 151 -11.62 25.05 -0.55
N PRO A 152 -11.43 26.26 0.04
CA PRO A 152 -10.74 26.38 1.33
C PRO A 152 -11.54 25.82 2.52
N LEU A 153 -12.86 25.64 2.37
CA LEU A 153 -13.75 25.19 3.44
C LEU A 153 -14.10 23.71 3.35
N TRP A 154 -13.98 23.09 2.17
CA TRP A 154 -14.29 21.68 2.01
C TRP A 154 -13.44 21.02 0.93
N LYS A 155 -13.27 19.74 1.06
CA LYS A 155 -12.65 18.86 0.07
C LYS A 155 -13.43 17.57 -0.03
N GLY A 156 -13.43 16.99 -1.22
CA GLY A 156 -14.13 15.75 -1.48
C GLY A 156 -13.31 14.83 -2.36
N SER A 157 -13.54 13.55 -2.20
CA SER A 157 -12.94 12.51 -3.07
C SER A 157 -13.92 11.38 -3.30
N THR A 158 -13.80 10.75 -4.45
CA THR A 158 -14.48 9.49 -4.73
C THR A 158 -13.52 8.54 -5.43
N ARG A 159 -13.62 7.25 -5.13
CA ARG A 159 -12.83 6.20 -5.76
C ARG A 159 -13.73 5.01 -6.03
N LEU A 160 -13.69 4.54 -7.27
CA LEU A 160 -14.29 3.31 -7.71
C LEU A 160 -13.17 2.32 -8.00
N GLU A 161 -13.29 1.10 -7.48
CA GLU A 161 -12.33 0.03 -7.70
C GLU A 161 -13.05 -1.23 -8.10
N LEU A 162 -12.67 -1.78 -9.24
CA LEU A 162 -13.10 -3.07 -9.75
C LEU A 162 -11.98 -4.07 -9.52
N ARG A 163 -12.30 -5.19 -8.92
CA ARG A 163 -11.37 -6.31 -8.76
C ARG A 163 -11.97 -7.55 -9.39
N ASP A 164 -11.15 -8.18 -10.20
CA ASP A 164 -11.39 -9.49 -10.77
C ASP A 164 -10.34 -10.45 -10.22
N ALA A 165 -10.75 -11.38 -9.40
CA ALA A 165 -9.92 -12.40 -8.80
C ALA A 165 -10.39 -13.80 -9.24
N ALA A 166 -9.52 -14.79 -9.18
CA ALA A 166 -9.80 -16.15 -9.64
C ALA A 166 -11.09 -16.78 -9.07
N THR A 167 -11.53 -16.30 -7.91
CA THR A 167 -12.71 -16.87 -7.19
C THR A 167 -13.83 -15.87 -6.95
N SER A 168 -13.62 -14.58 -7.26
CA SER A 168 -14.61 -13.53 -6.95
C SER A 168 -14.36 -12.27 -7.76
N GLU A 169 -15.43 -11.61 -8.13
CA GLU A 169 -15.43 -10.24 -8.62
C GLU A 169 -15.95 -9.31 -7.52
N SER A 170 -15.36 -8.14 -7.39
CA SER A 170 -15.81 -7.16 -6.41
C SER A 170 -15.74 -5.74 -6.96
N LEU A 171 -16.72 -4.94 -6.53
CA LEU A 171 -16.79 -3.51 -6.78
C LEU A 171 -16.72 -2.77 -5.44
N LEU A 172 -15.73 -1.92 -5.27
CA LEU A 172 -15.61 -1.06 -4.10
C LEU A 172 -15.79 0.40 -4.53
N HIS A 173 -16.72 1.08 -3.88
CA HIS A 173 -16.90 2.52 -4.04
C HIS A 173 -16.63 3.21 -2.69
N THR A 174 -15.69 4.14 -2.69
CA THR A 174 -15.32 4.93 -1.52
C THR A 174 -15.60 6.40 -1.80
N VAL A 175 -16.26 7.07 -0.86
CA VAL A 175 -16.51 8.51 -0.89
C VAL A 175 -15.91 9.12 0.36
N GLY A 176 -15.12 10.17 0.17
CA GLY A 176 -14.53 10.95 1.24
C GLY A 176 -15.00 12.40 1.16
N PHE A 177 -15.36 12.96 2.29
CA PHE A 177 -15.71 14.38 2.43
C PHE A 177 -15.13 14.92 3.73
N ALA A 178 -14.53 16.10 3.65
CA ALA A 178 -14.08 16.83 4.81
C ALA A 178 -14.42 18.31 4.66
N SER A 179 -14.92 18.93 5.72
CA SER A 179 -15.20 20.37 5.75
C SER A 179 -14.67 21.00 7.03
N LYS A 180 -14.29 22.26 6.93
CA LYS A 180 -14.05 23.12 8.08
C LYS A 180 -15.38 23.72 8.51
N LEU A 181 -15.63 23.76 9.81
CA LEU A 181 -16.83 24.39 10.35
C LEU A 181 -16.70 25.92 10.37
N ALA A 182 -15.46 26.44 10.40
CA ALA A 182 -15.13 27.84 10.29
C ALA A 182 -13.74 27.99 9.64
N PRO A 183 -13.39 29.18 9.09
CA PRO A 183 -12.10 29.42 8.43
C PRO A 183 -10.88 29.12 9.31
N ASP A 184 -11.00 29.26 10.61
CA ASP A 184 -9.93 29.15 11.59
C ASP A 184 -9.96 27.81 12.37
N TRP A 185 -10.76 26.85 11.93
CA TRP A 185 -10.88 25.52 12.57
C TRP A 185 -10.48 24.41 11.61
#